data_0241aba6a4d4b31252ea89a52522a1b0
#
_entry.id   0241aba6a4d4b31252ea89a52522a1b0
#
_cell.length_a   1.000
_cell.length_b   1.000
_cell.length_c   1.000
_cell.angle_alpha   90.00
_cell.angle_beta   90.00
_cell.angle_gamma   90.00
#
_symmetry.space_group_name_H-M   'P 1'
#
loop_
_entity.id
_entity.type
_entity.pdbx_description
1 polymer ?
#
loop_
_entity_poly.entity_id
_entity_poly.type
_entity_poly.pdbx_seq_one_letter_code
_entity_poly.pdbx_strand_id
1 'polypeptide(L)'
;MLKYMLDTNIVIYVIKRRPLDILSTFNRHAGQMCISTITFSELMHGAEKSEHREQNLRRIEDFVSRLDVLPYASKAAAHYGQIRADLERKGTTIGINDLHIAGHARSEGLILVTNNLREFERVDALRLENWV
;
A
#
# COMPACT_ATOMS: atom_id res chain seq x y z
N MET A 1 -10.35 14.85 0.32
CA MET A 1 -8.98 14.88 -0.23
C MET A 1 -8.19 13.69 0.28
N LEU A 2 -7.55 12.98 -0.62
CA LEU A 2 -6.72 11.84 -0.27
C LEU A 2 -5.48 12.31 0.48
N LYS A 3 -5.09 11.56 1.50
CA LYS A 3 -3.93 11.86 2.33
C LYS A 3 -3.03 10.64 2.52
N TYR A 4 -3.62 9.44 2.52
CA TYR A 4 -2.92 8.20 2.84
C TYR A 4 -3.05 7.17 1.73
N MET A 5 -1.94 6.48 1.45
CA MET A 5 -1.95 5.25 0.65
C MET A 5 -1.57 4.10 1.59
N LEU A 6 -2.39 3.05 1.62
CA LEU A 6 -2.14 1.91 2.50
C LEU A 6 -1.29 0.86 1.79
N ASP A 7 -0.24 0.39 2.48
CA ASP A 7 0.55 -0.75 2.04
C ASP A 7 -0.27 -2.04 2.17
N THR A 8 0.09 -3.05 1.40
CA THR A 8 -0.64 -4.33 1.32
C THR A 8 -0.83 -4.97 2.69
N ASN A 9 0.21 -4.98 3.54
CA ASN A 9 0.11 -5.59 4.86
C ASN A 9 -0.90 -4.87 5.76
N ILE A 10 -0.97 -3.54 5.65
CA ILE A 10 -1.95 -2.76 6.42
C ILE A 10 -3.37 -3.14 5.99
N VAL A 11 -3.61 -3.30 4.69
CA VAL A 11 -4.90 -3.75 4.17
C VAL A 11 -5.28 -5.11 4.76
N ILE A 12 -4.33 -6.03 4.79
CA ILE A 12 -4.57 -7.37 5.34
C ILE A 12 -4.95 -7.29 6.82
N TYR A 13 -4.25 -6.45 7.60
CA TYR A 13 -4.60 -6.23 9.00
C TYR A 13 -6.03 -5.69 9.15
N VAL A 14 -6.43 -4.72 8.33
CA VAL A 14 -7.79 -4.17 8.38
C VAL A 14 -8.83 -5.24 8.05
N ILE A 15 -8.59 -6.02 7.00
CA ILE A 15 -9.51 -7.08 6.58
C ILE A 15 -9.66 -8.13 7.68
N LYS A 16 -8.56 -8.51 8.32
CA LYS A 16 -8.56 -9.48 9.42
C LYS A 16 -9.01 -8.89 10.75
N ARG A 17 -9.13 -7.56 10.82
CA ARG A 17 -9.48 -6.81 12.04
C ARG A 17 -8.51 -7.11 13.20
N ARG A 18 -7.23 -7.21 12.87
CA ARG A 18 -6.16 -7.51 13.85
C ARG A 18 -4.92 -6.67 13.56
N PRO A 19 -4.43 -5.92 14.57
CA PRO A 19 -5.01 -5.74 15.90
C PRO A 19 -6.36 -5.00 15.83
N LEU A 20 -7.21 -5.17 16.84
CA LEU A 20 -8.55 -4.57 16.84
C LEU A 20 -8.52 -3.05 16.67
N ASP A 21 -7.49 -2.40 17.19
CA ASP A 21 -7.34 -0.95 17.14
C ASP A 21 -7.20 -0.43 15.71
N ILE A 22 -6.72 -1.26 14.78
CA ILE A 22 -6.52 -0.79 13.41
C ILE A 22 -7.84 -0.42 12.72
N LEU A 23 -8.91 -1.13 13.05
CA LEU A 23 -10.22 -0.84 12.46
C LEU A 23 -10.71 0.54 12.89
N SER A 24 -10.51 0.89 14.17
CA SER A 24 -10.83 2.21 14.69
C SER A 24 -10.04 3.31 13.96
N THR A 25 -8.73 3.11 13.80
CA THR A 25 -7.87 4.05 13.08
C THR A 25 -8.30 4.18 11.62
N PHE A 26 -8.57 3.05 10.97
CA PHE A 26 -9.06 3.02 9.59
C PHE A 26 -10.34 3.85 9.45
N ASN A 27 -11.31 3.62 10.33
CA ASN A 27 -12.60 4.30 10.27
C ASN A 27 -12.47 5.82 10.49
N ARG A 28 -11.51 6.25 11.34
CA ARG A 28 -11.28 7.69 11.57
C ARG A 28 -10.77 8.42 10.33
N HIS A 29 -10.16 7.71 9.39
CA HIS A 29 -9.58 8.31 8.20
C HIS A 29 -10.44 8.08 6.96
N ALA A 30 -11.72 7.73 7.14
CA ALA A 30 -12.65 7.51 6.04
C ALA A 30 -12.65 8.73 5.10
N GLY A 31 -12.62 8.45 3.79
CA GLY A 31 -12.59 9.49 2.77
C GLY A 31 -11.21 10.05 2.46
N GLN A 32 -10.18 9.64 3.19
CA GLN A 32 -8.80 10.15 3.01
C GLN A 32 -7.81 9.09 2.54
N MET A 33 -8.28 7.87 2.29
CA MET A 33 -7.39 6.73 2.02
C MET A 33 -7.57 6.19 0.62
N CYS A 34 -6.47 5.64 0.11
CA CYS A 34 -6.48 4.90 -1.14
C CYS A 34 -5.51 3.72 -1.05
N ILE A 35 -5.59 2.84 -2.03
CA ILE A 35 -4.55 1.85 -2.31
C ILE A 35 -4.11 1.99 -3.76
N SER A 36 -2.90 1.54 -4.05
CA SER A 36 -2.41 1.42 -5.42
C SER A 36 -3.03 0.20 -6.10
N THR A 37 -3.19 0.24 -7.43
CA THR A 37 -3.53 -0.97 -8.18
C THR A 37 -2.48 -2.06 -8.02
N ILE A 38 -1.24 -1.71 -7.65
CA ILE A 38 -0.21 -2.70 -7.31
C ILE A 38 -0.64 -3.50 -6.06
N THR A 39 -1.07 -2.80 -5.01
CA THR A 39 -1.61 -3.45 -3.81
C THR A 39 -2.84 -4.28 -4.14
N PHE A 40 -3.74 -3.74 -4.96
CA PHE A 40 -4.93 -4.46 -5.39
C PHE A 40 -4.55 -5.77 -6.09
N SER A 41 -3.54 -5.75 -6.98
CA SER A 41 -3.09 -6.97 -7.67
C SER A 41 -2.50 -8.00 -6.72
N GLU A 42 -1.78 -7.55 -5.68
CA GLU A 42 -1.26 -8.47 -4.66
C GLU A 42 -2.41 -9.13 -3.87
N LEU A 43 -3.44 -8.35 -3.52
CA LEU A 43 -4.62 -8.89 -2.83
C LEU A 43 -5.35 -9.90 -3.71
N MET A 44 -5.53 -9.59 -4.99
CA MET A 44 -6.20 -10.49 -5.93
C MET A 44 -5.43 -11.79 -6.10
N HIS A 45 -4.11 -11.71 -6.24
CA HIS A 45 -3.26 -12.89 -6.35
C HIS A 45 -3.38 -13.76 -5.08
N GLY A 46 -3.32 -13.13 -3.91
CA GLY A 46 -3.47 -13.85 -2.65
C GLY A 46 -4.80 -14.58 -2.53
N ALA A 47 -5.90 -13.93 -2.96
CA ALA A 47 -7.23 -14.53 -2.93
C ALA A 47 -7.35 -15.67 -3.94
N GLU A 48 -6.86 -15.47 -5.17
CA GLU A 48 -6.98 -16.48 -6.24
C GLU A 48 -6.28 -17.79 -5.90
N LYS A 49 -5.16 -17.73 -5.19
CA LYS A 49 -4.41 -18.94 -4.80
C LYS A 49 -4.86 -19.55 -3.48
N SER A 50 -5.77 -18.91 -2.76
CA SER A 50 -6.19 -19.37 -1.42
C SER A 50 -7.23 -20.48 -1.49
N GLU A 51 -7.36 -21.24 -0.40
CA GLU A 51 -8.38 -22.31 -0.28
C GLU A 51 -9.81 -21.74 -0.24
N HIS A 52 -9.98 -20.51 0.23
CA HIS A 52 -11.27 -19.84 0.34
C HIS A 52 -11.38 -18.71 -0.67
N ARG A 53 -11.11 -19.02 -1.91
CA ARG A 53 -11.02 -18.05 -3.01
C ARG A 53 -12.23 -17.11 -3.07
N GLU A 54 -13.43 -17.64 -3.15
CA GLU A 54 -14.63 -16.81 -3.32
C GLU A 54 -14.91 -15.93 -2.11
N GLN A 55 -14.71 -16.46 -0.92
CA GLN A 55 -14.88 -15.70 0.31
C GLN A 55 -13.85 -14.55 0.39
N ASN A 56 -12.61 -14.84 0.04
CA ASN A 56 -11.55 -13.83 0.07
C ASN A 56 -11.75 -12.75 -0.99
N LEU A 57 -12.23 -13.12 -2.18
CA LEU A 57 -12.58 -12.15 -3.21
C LEU A 57 -13.70 -11.21 -2.74
N ARG A 58 -14.72 -11.73 -2.06
CA ARG A 58 -15.79 -10.90 -1.51
C ARG A 58 -15.27 -9.95 -0.42
N ARG A 59 -14.34 -10.40 0.40
CA ARG A 59 -13.72 -9.55 1.43
C ARG A 59 -12.94 -8.39 0.81
N ILE A 60 -12.22 -8.67 -0.27
CA ILE A 60 -11.50 -7.62 -1.00
C ILE A 60 -12.48 -6.64 -1.63
N GLU A 61 -13.52 -7.13 -2.27
CA GLU A 61 -14.56 -6.30 -2.88
C GLU A 61 -15.20 -5.36 -1.84
N ASP A 62 -15.55 -5.90 -0.67
CA ASP A 62 -16.09 -5.10 0.42
C ASP A 62 -15.09 -4.04 0.88
N PHE A 63 -13.82 -4.42 1.04
CA PHE A 63 -12.78 -3.49 1.47
C PHE A 63 -12.61 -2.34 0.49
N VAL A 64 -12.46 -2.63 -0.81
CA VAL A 64 -12.21 -1.59 -1.81
C VAL A 64 -13.42 -0.68 -2.05
N SER A 65 -14.61 -1.11 -1.63
CA SER A 65 -15.80 -0.25 -1.69
C SER A 65 -15.71 0.93 -0.72
N ARG A 66 -14.78 0.91 0.22
CA ARG A 66 -14.64 1.89 1.30
C ARG A 66 -13.54 2.92 1.05
N LEU A 67 -12.80 2.79 -0.03
CA LEU A 67 -11.70 3.71 -0.34
C LEU A 67 -11.48 3.76 -1.85
N ASP A 68 -10.52 4.58 -2.27
CA ASP A 68 -10.18 4.70 -3.70
C ASP A 68 -9.06 3.74 -4.07
N VAL A 69 -9.15 3.17 -5.27
CA VAL A 69 -8.05 2.41 -5.86
C VAL A 69 -7.46 3.28 -6.96
N LEU A 70 -6.23 3.75 -6.77
CA LEU A 70 -5.56 4.64 -7.72
C LEU A 70 -4.80 3.85 -8.78
N PRO A 71 -4.99 4.16 -10.06
CA PRO A 71 -4.24 3.50 -11.12
C PRO A 71 -2.77 3.91 -11.07
N TYR A 72 -1.89 2.94 -11.20
CA TYR A 72 -0.45 3.14 -11.32
C TYR A 72 -0.16 3.64 -12.74
N ALA A 73 0.25 4.90 -12.85
CA ALA A 73 0.43 5.55 -14.15
C ALA A 73 1.86 6.05 -14.35
N SER A 74 2.08 6.83 -15.40
CA SER A 74 3.42 7.25 -15.82
C SER A 74 4.20 8.00 -14.74
N LYS A 75 3.51 8.84 -13.97
CA LYS A 75 4.14 9.60 -12.89
C LYS A 75 4.70 8.66 -11.81
N ALA A 76 3.95 7.64 -11.46
CA ALA A 76 4.41 6.63 -10.50
C ALA A 76 5.59 5.84 -11.05
N ALA A 77 5.55 5.50 -12.34
CA ALA A 77 6.65 4.79 -13.00
C ALA A 77 7.95 5.60 -12.98
N ALA A 78 7.86 6.91 -13.19
CA ALA A 78 9.04 7.79 -13.14
C ALA A 78 9.65 7.82 -11.73
N HIS A 79 8.82 7.93 -10.70
CA HIS A 79 9.30 7.88 -9.31
C HIS A 79 9.90 6.51 -8.97
N TYR A 80 9.29 5.44 -9.45
CA TYR A 80 9.84 4.09 -9.29
C TYR A 80 11.27 4.01 -9.83
N GLY A 81 11.50 4.52 -11.04
CA GLY A 81 12.83 4.50 -11.66
C GLY A 81 13.86 5.25 -10.84
N GLN A 82 13.52 6.43 -10.35
CA GLN A 82 14.38 7.24 -9.49
C GLN A 82 14.73 6.52 -8.20
N ILE A 83 13.72 5.98 -7.53
CA ILE A 83 13.88 5.29 -6.23
C ILE A 83 14.75 4.06 -6.40
N ARG A 84 14.45 3.23 -7.39
CA ARG A 84 15.18 1.99 -7.60
C ARG A 84 16.64 2.25 -7.92
N ALA A 85 16.92 3.19 -8.82
CA ALA A 85 18.30 3.54 -9.17
C ALA A 85 19.06 4.07 -7.96
N ASP A 86 18.43 4.90 -7.14
CA ASP A 86 19.04 5.44 -5.93
C ASP A 86 19.39 4.33 -4.92
N LEU A 87 18.43 3.43 -4.65
CA LEU A 87 18.66 2.35 -3.70
C LEU A 87 19.69 1.33 -4.20
N GLU A 88 19.71 1.06 -5.50
CA GLU A 88 20.75 0.19 -6.08
C GLU A 88 22.14 0.79 -5.94
N ARG A 89 22.28 2.10 -6.16
CA ARG A 89 23.56 2.78 -5.96
C ARG A 89 24.04 2.69 -4.51
N LYS A 90 23.11 2.73 -3.57
CA LYS A 90 23.41 2.64 -2.12
C LYS A 90 23.56 1.20 -1.63
N GLY A 91 23.23 0.21 -2.45
CA GLY A 91 23.27 -1.19 -2.06
C GLY A 91 22.20 -1.57 -1.05
N THR A 92 21.07 -0.85 -1.03
CA THR A 92 20.01 -1.01 -0.02
C THR A 92 18.63 -1.20 -0.66
N THR A 93 18.54 -2.05 -1.67
CA THR A 93 17.27 -2.23 -2.39
C THR A 93 16.20 -2.88 -1.52
N ILE A 94 14.94 -2.73 -1.95
CA ILE A 94 13.77 -3.35 -1.33
C ILE A 94 13.02 -4.18 -2.38
N GLY A 95 11.96 -4.89 -1.99
CA GLY A 95 11.20 -5.72 -2.91
C GLY A 95 10.61 -4.92 -4.07
N ILE A 96 10.42 -5.57 -5.22
CA ILE A 96 9.94 -4.93 -6.45
C ILE A 96 8.57 -4.26 -6.26
N ASN A 97 7.62 -4.99 -5.67
CA ASN A 97 6.29 -4.42 -5.43
C ASN A 97 6.34 -3.25 -4.45
N ASP A 98 7.20 -3.33 -3.44
CA ASP A 98 7.40 -2.24 -2.49
C ASP A 98 8.00 -1.01 -3.17
N LEU A 99 8.90 -1.20 -4.14
CA LEU A 99 9.42 -0.12 -4.96
C LEU A 99 8.30 0.57 -5.75
N HIS A 100 7.40 -0.20 -6.34
CA HIS A 100 6.27 0.36 -7.07
C HIS A 100 5.31 1.13 -6.15
N ILE A 101 5.00 0.57 -4.98
CA ILE A 101 4.12 1.22 -4.01
C ILE A 101 4.75 2.52 -3.51
N ALA A 102 6.04 2.50 -3.18
CA ALA A 102 6.76 3.69 -2.76
C ALA A 102 6.74 4.78 -3.84
N GLY A 103 7.02 4.39 -5.09
CA GLY A 103 6.97 5.31 -6.22
C GLY A 103 5.60 5.92 -6.42
N HIS A 104 4.57 5.11 -6.30
CA HIS A 104 3.19 5.56 -6.46
C HIS A 104 2.80 6.56 -5.36
N ALA A 105 3.04 6.21 -4.09
CA ALA A 105 2.72 7.11 -2.97
C ALA A 105 3.48 8.43 -3.08
N ARG A 106 4.78 8.39 -3.36
CA ARG A 106 5.59 9.60 -3.49
C ARG A 106 5.13 10.47 -4.65
N SER A 107 4.77 9.86 -5.79
CA SER A 107 4.31 10.59 -6.97
C SER A 107 3.01 11.34 -6.72
N GLU A 108 2.17 10.83 -5.83
CA GLU A 108 0.89 11.46 -5.47
C GLU A 108 1.00 12.37 -4.25
N GLY A 109 2.19 12.46 -3.64
CA GLY A 109 2.38 13.26 -2.43
C GLY A 109 1.63 12.72 -1.22
N LEU A 110 1.38 11.40 -1.17
CA LEU A 110 0.63 10.77 -0.11
C LEU A 110 1.55 10.17 0.95
N ILE A 111 1.03 10.09 2.17
CA ILE A 111 1.70 9.37 3.26
C ILE A 111 1.48 7.88 3.04
N LEU A 112 2.55 7.10 3.00
CA LEU A 112 2.45 5.65 2.92
C LEU A 112 2.27 5.08 4.32
N VAL A 113 1.15 4.39 4.54
CA VAL A 113 0.89 3.71 5.81
C VAL A 113 1.38 2.29 5.70
N THR A 114 2.35 1.94 6.53
CA THR A 114 3.02 0.63 6.48
C THR A 114 3.52 0.24 7.86
N ASN A 115 3.61 -1.05 8.13
CA ASN A 115 4.32 -1.55 9.32
C ASN A 115 5.77 -1.90 8.99
N ASN A 116 6.19 -1.79 7.73
CA ASN A 116 7.54 -2.09 7.29
C ASN A 116 8.38 -0.83 7.17
N LEU A 117 8.45 -0.05 8.24
CA LEU A 117 9.16 1.22 8.27
C LEU A 117 10.63 1.06 7.91
N ARG A 118 11.26 -0.02 8.40
CA ARG A 118 12.68 -0.26 8.20
C ARG A 118 13.10 -0.25 6.73
N GLU A 119 12.30 -0.84 5.85
CA GLU A 119 12.60 -0.85 4.41
C GLU A 119 12.21 0.46 3.74
N PHE A 120 11.01 0.97 4.02
CA PHE A 120 10.54 2.17 3.36
C PHE A 120 11.26 3.44 3.80
N GLU A 121 11.90 3.45 4.97
CA GLU A 121 12.73 4.57 5.43
C GLU A 121 13.94 4.80 4.51
N ARG A 122 14.33 3.80 3.73
CA ARG A 122 15.42 3.92 2.76
C ARG A 122 15.07 4.83 1.58
N VAL A 123 13.79 5.11 1.38
CA VAL A 123 13.29 5.90 0.25
C VAL A 123 13.26 7.37 0.61
N ASP A 124 14.06 8.17 -0.10
CA ASP A 124 14.10 9.62 0.11
C ASP A 124 12.77 10.27 -0.25
N ALA A 125 12.39 11.28 0.53
CA ALA A 125 11.22 12.12 0.31
C ALA A 125 9.88 11.36 0.33
N LEU A 126 9.84 10.17 0.94
CA LEU A 126 8.60 9.43 1.17
C LEU A 126 8.19 9.58 2.63
N ARG A 127 7.00 10.11 2.86
CA ARG A 127 6.45 10.24 4.21
C ARG A 127 5.79 8.93 4.62
N LEU A 128 6.07 8.50 5.85
CA LEU A 128 5.61 7.21 6.37
C LEU A 128 4.82 7.38 7.65
N GLU A 129 3.88 6.48 7.87
CA GLU A 129 3.13 6.39 9.12
C GLU A 129 2.81 4.92 9.37
N ASN A 130 2.89 4.49 10.62
CA ASN A 130 2.52 3.12 11.02
C ASN A 130 1.30 3.18 11.93
N TRP A 131 0.26 2.44 11.57
CA TRP A 131 -1.00 2.37 12.33
C TRP A 131 -1.12 1.08 13.15
N VAL A 132 -0.09 0.26 13.18
CA VAL A 132 -0.13 -1.04 13.88
C VAL A 132 0.75 -1.04 15.12
#